data_fbecd51850eea3066a466aa2ee5477ed
#
_entry.id   fbecd51850eea3066a466aa2ee5477ed
#
_cell.length_a   1.000
_cell.length_b   1.000
_cell.length_c   1.000
_cell.angle_alpha   90.00
_cell.angle_beta   90.00
_cell.angle_gamma   90.00
#
_symmetry.space_group_name_H-M   'P 1'
#
loop_
_entity.id
_entity.type
_entity.pdbx_description
1 polymer ?
#
loop_
_entity_poly.entity_id
_entity_poly.type
_entity_poly.pdbx_seq_one_letter_code
_entity_poly.pdbx_strand_id
1 'polypeptide(L)'
;GEPYVLETLKTLVITPLDKFIARGKGGRYWLKRSNIENIKIKYDSYLGKPYDLAFKFDNDKFYCSELIYDIYKNQLGIELCEPKKVSDYLILGTDKLPMIEKAMKKRGITKEQYAVAPVDIFESDYLEDVNEDY
;
A
#
# COMPACT_ATOMS: atom_id res chain seq x y z
N GLY A 1 -18.13 -15.02 9.23
CA GLY A 1 -18.28 -13.68 9.74
C GLY A 1 -18.29 -12.66 8.61
N GLU A 2 -18.63 -11.42 8.93
CA GLU A 2 -18.59 -10.34 7.96
C GLU A 2 -17.15 -10.02 7.55
N PRO A 3 -16.90 -9.72 6.25
CA PRO A 3 -15.57 -9.35 5.79
C PRO A 3 -15.20 -7.93 6.22
N TYR A 4 -13.93 -7.75 6.59
CA TYR A 4 -13.37 -6.47 7.00
C TYR A 4 -12.11 -6.17 6.17
N VAL A 5 -11.79 -4.89 6.08
CA VAL A 5 -10.57 -4.39 5.42
C VAL A 5 -9.66 -3.76 6.46
N LEU A 6 -8.41 -4.20 6.49
CA LEU A 6 -7.36 -3.49 7.21
C LEU A 6 -6.81 -2.40 6.30
N GLU A 7 -6.90 -1.15 6.71
CA GLU A 7 -6.51 -0.01 5.88
C GLU A 7 -5.80 1.08 6.69
N THR A 8 -4.98 1.86 5.99
CA THR A 8 -4.35 3.05 6.56
C THR A 8 -5.13 4.30 6.16
N LEU A 9 -5.72 4.96 7.15
CA LEU A 9 -6.30 6.29 7.03
C LEU A 9 -5.40 7.29 7.77
N LYS A 10 -5.91 8.07 8.70
CA LYS A 10 -5.03 8.79 9.64
C LYS A 10 -4.20 7.81 10.47
N THR A 11 -4.82 6.71 10.85
CA THR A 11 -4.21 5.57 11.54
C THR A 11 -4.67 4.29 10.88
N LEU A 12 -4.01 3.18 11.21
CA LEU A 12 -4.44 1.86 10.80
C LEU A 12 -5.70 1.44 11.52
N VAL A 13 -6.73 1.11 10.76
CA VAL A 13 -8.05 0.73 11.27
C VAL A 13 -8.60 -0.48 10.52
N ILE A 14 -9.61 -1.12 11.11
CA ILE A 14 -10.41 -2.15 10.46
C ILE A 14 -11.74 -1.53 10.05
N THR A 15 -12.09 -1.67 8.78
CA THR A 15 -13.33 -1.12 8.21
C THR A 15 -14.16 -2.25 7.63
N PRO A 16 -15.48 -2.32 7.88
CA PRO A 16 -16.35 -3.26 7.18
C PRO A 16 -16.25 -3.10 5.67
N LEU A 17 -16.23 -4.21 4.94
CA LEU A 17 -16.00 -4.21 3.50
C LEU A 17 -17.02 -3.35 2.74
N ASP A 18 -18.29 -3.42 3.12
CA ASP A 18 -19.36 -2.62 2.50
C ASP A 18 -19.11 -1.12 2.61
N LYS A 19 -18.63 -0.66 3.77
CA LYS A 19 -18.27 0.75 3.99
C LYS A 19 -17.04 1.15 3.21
N PHE A 20 -16.06 0.26 3.11
CA PHE A 20 -14.86 0.49 2.30
C PHE A 20 -15.22 0.68 0.83
N ILE A 21 -16.04 -0.20 0.27
CA ILE A 21 -16.49 -0.13 -1.14
C ILE A 21 -17.31 1.13 -1.38
N ALA A 22 -18.20 1.50 -0.46
CA ALA A 22 -19.06 2.67 -0.60
C ALA A 22 -18.30 4.00 -0.70
N ARG A 23 -17.06 4.07 -0.17
CA ARG A 23 -16.20 5.24 -0.32
C ARG A 23 -15.56 5.37 -1.69
N GLY A 24 -15.52 4.30 -2.46
CA GLY A 24 -14.98 4.30 -3.80
C GLY A 24 -15.87 5.12 -4.75
N LYS A 25 -15.24 5.84 -5.69
CA LYS A 25 -15.96 6.65 -6.68
C LYS A 25 -16.81 5.76 -7.58
N GLY A 26 -18.12 5.94 -7.52
CA GLY A 26 -19.07 5.11 -8.28
C GLY A 26 -19.14 3.67 -7.83
N GLY A 27 -18.71 3.36 -6.60
CA GLY A 27 -18.68 1.99 -6.06
C GLY A 27 -17.73 1.05 -6.79
N ARG A 28 -16.79 1.60 -7.55
CA ARG A 28 -15.81 0.79 -8.30
C ARG A 28 -14.66 0.37 -7.40
N TYR A 29 -14.21 -0.86 -7.59
CA TYR A 29 -13.05 -1.41 -6.90
C TYR A 29 -12.35 -2.43 -7.79
N TRP A 30 -11.10 -2.68 -7.50
CA TRP A 30 -10.33 -3.74 -8.13
C TRP A 30 -9.74 -4.63 -7.05
N LEU A 31 -9.93 -5.93 -7.19
CA LEU A 31 -9.44 -6.90 -6.22
C LEU A 31 -8.37 -7.78 -6.83
N LYS A 32 -7.33 -8.00 -6.04
CA LYS A 32 -6.35 -9.06 -6.27
C LYS A 32 -6.28 -9.96 -5.07
N ARG A 33 -6.04 -11.21 -5.30
CA ARG A 33 -5.88 -12.23 -4.27
C ARG A 33 -4.49 -12.85 -4.37
N SER A 34 -3.91 -13.16 -3.22
CA SER A 34 -2.71 -13.98 -3.19
C SER A 34 -3.00 -15.38 -3.75
N ASN A 35 -2.08 -15.90 -4.55
CA ASN A 35 -2.13 -17.28 -5.02
C ASN A 35 -1.69 -18.29 -3.95
N ILE A 36 -1.51 -17.86 -2.71
CA ILE A 36 -1.12 -18.69 -1.58
C ILE A 36 -2.37 -19.06 -0.80
N GLU A 37 -2.53 -20.36 -0.54
CA GLU A 37 -3.65 -20.87 0.24
C GLU A 37 -3.42 -20.74 1.75
N ASN A 38 -4.51 -20.65 2.51
CA ASN A 38 -4.53 -20.68 3.98
C ASN A 38 -3.71 -19.59 4.67
N ILE A 39 -3.71 -18.39 4.12
CA ILE A 39 -3.04 -17.24 4.74
C ILE A 39 -3.73 -16.85 6.04
N LYS A 40 -2.94 -16.78 7.11
CA LYS A 40 -3.37 -16.22 8.40
C LYS A 40 -2.47 -15.05 8.74
N ILE A 41 -3.07 -13.89 8.92
CA ILE A 41 -2.36 -12.65 9.21
C ILE A 41 -2.69 -12.16 10.61
N LYS A 42 -1.66 -11.82 11.37
CA LYS A 42 -1.81 -11.14 12.67
C LYS A 42 -1.73 -9.63 12.42
N TYR A 43 -2.80 -8.93 12.71
CA TYR A 43 -2.89 -7.50 12.42
C TYR A 43 -2.94 -6.60 13.66
N ASP A 44 -3.08 -7.17 14.85
CA ASP A 44 -3.26 -6.40 16.09
C ASP A 44 -2.13 -5.39 16.34
N SER A 45 -0.90 -5.78 16.03
CA SER A 45 0.28 -4.92 16.22
C SER A 45 0.33 -3.72 15.28
N TYR A 46 -0.43 -3.76 14.18
CA TYR A 46 -0.50 -2.65 13.21
C TYR A 46 -1.56 -1.62 13.57
N LEU A 47 -2.61 -2.02 14.29
CA LEU A 47 -3.73 -1.15 14.60
C LEU A 47 -3.29 0.10 15.36
N GLY A 48 -3.82 1.25 14.96
CA GLY A 48 -3.53 2.54 15.58
C GLY A 48 -2.24 3.21 15.11
N LYS A 49 -1.40 2.54 14.32
CA LYS A 49 -0.20 3.14 13.76
C LYS A 49 -0.56 4.31 12.84
N PRO A 50 0.17 5.46 12.93
CA PRO A 50 -0.15 6.62 12.09
C PRO A 50 0.23 6.41 10.63
N TYR A 51 -0.40 7.19 9.75
CA TYR A 51 -0.05 7.21 8.33
C TYR A 51 1.29 7.90 8.11
N ASP A 52 2.13 7.31 7.27
CA ASP A 52 3.45 7.87 6.95
C ASP A 52 3.40 8.75 5.70
N LEU A 53 3.27 10.04 5.90
CA LEU A 53 3.28 11.02 4.81
C LEU A 53 4.65 11.20 4.15
N ALA A 54 5.72 10.76 4.80
CA ALA A 54 7.08 10.84 4.27
C ALA A 54 7.48 9.56 3.49
N PHE A 55 6.61 8.56 3.44
CA PHE A 55 6.83 7.29 2.73
C PHE A 55 8.16 6.61 3.06
N LYS A 56 8.50 6.56 4.33
CA LYS A 56 9.74 5.92 4.82
C LYS A 56 9.48 4.51 5.31
N PHE A 57 10.51 3.66 5.24
CA PHE A 57 10.49 2.34 5.87
C PHE A 57 10.96 2.42 7.33
N ASP A 58 10.59 1.41 8.11
CA ASP A 58 11.13 1.14 9.47
C ASP A 58 10.97 2.30 10.47
N ASN A 59 9.86 3.06 10.38
CA ASN A 59 9.61 4.21 11.22
C ASN A 59 8.35 4.12 12.09
N ASP A 60 7.82 2.92 12.29
CA ASP A 60 6.60 2.66 13.09
C ASP A 60 5.34 3.38 12.57
N LYS A 61 5.36 3.77 11.30
CA LYS A 61 4.26 4.37 10.55
C LYS A 61 4.10 3.61 9.24
N PHE A 62 2.92 3.65 8.66
CA PHE A 62 2.65 2.93 7.41
C PHE A 62 1.93 3.80 6.39
N TYR A 63 2.37 3.73 5.14
CA TYR A 63 1.55 4.13 4.00
C TYR A 63 0.91 2.88 3.36
N CYS A 64 -0.10 3.05 2.53
CA CYS A 64 -0.96 1.94 2.09
C CYS A 64 -0.21 0.76 1.44
N SER A 65 0.66 1.02 0.48
CA SER A 65 1.42 -0.04 -0.21
C SER A 65 2.49 -0.65 0.68
N GLU A 66 3.09 0.12 1.57
CA GLU A 66 4.05 -0.39 2.55
C GLU A 66 3.40 -1.39 3.51
N LEU A 67 2.19 -1.13 3.94
CA LEU A 67 1.47 -2.05 4.83
C LEU A 67 1.32 -3.43 4.20
N ILE A 68 0.90 -3.49 2.95
CA ILE A 68 0.75 -4.74 2.22
C ILE A 68 2.11 -5.43 2.05
N TYR A 69 3.11 -4.68 1.62
CA TYR A 69 4.47 -5.17 1.46
C TYR A 69 5.03 -5.75 2.77
N ASP A 70 4.87 -5.03 3.87
CA ASP A 70 5.37 -5.43 5.19
C ASP A 70 4.70 -6.71 5.70
N ILE A 71 3.39 -6.81 5.57
CA ILE A 71 2.64 -7.99 6.01
C ILE A 71 3.10 -9.24 5.23
N TYR A 72 3.19 -9.15 3.91
CA TYR A 72 3.64 -10.28 3.10
C TYR A 72 5.08 -10.67 3.39
N LYS A 73 5.97 -9.70 3.49
CA LYS A 73 7.38 -9.94 3.74
C LYS A 73 7.63 -10.52 5.14
N ASN A 74 7.09 -9.88 6.18
CA ASN A 74 7.41 -10.24 7.56
C ASN A 74 6.60 -11.42 8.09
N GLN A 75 5.37 -11.61 7.64
CA GLN A 75 4.53 -12.69 8.13
C GLN A 75 4.50 -13.91 7.21
N LEU A 76 4.67 -13.73 5.91
CA LEU A 76 4.57 -14.81 4.92
C LEU A 76 5.91 -15.12 4.24
N GLY A 77 6.93 -14.32 4.47
CA GLY A 77 8.25 -14.50 3.85
C GLY A 77 8.26 -14.22 2.34
N ILE A 78 7.29 -13.44 1.84
CA ILE A 78 7.11 -13.15 0.41
C ILE A 78 7.35 -11.68 0.15
N GLU A 79 8.29 -11.38 -0.72
CA GLU A 79 8.52 -10.05 -1.22
C GLU A 79 7.69 -9.84 -2.50
N LEU A 80 6.57 -9.12 -2.38
CA LEU A 80 5.62 -8.92 -3.49
C LEU A 80 6.24 -8.16 -4.66
N CYS A 81 7.14 -7.26 -4.38
CA CYS A 81 7.88 -6.47 -5.36
C CYS A 81 9.19 -6.01 -4.74
N GLU A 82 10.10 -5.52 -5.56
CA GLU A 82 11.35 -4.93 -5.09
C GLU A 82 11.16 -3.44 -4.84
N PRO A 83 11.49 -2.92 -3.63
CA PRO A 83 11.45 -1.48 -3.38
C PRO A 83 12.37 -0.74 -4.35
N LYS A 84 11.92 0.42 -4.80
CA LYS A 84 12.67 1.27 -5.74
C LYS A 84 12.96 2.62 -5.10
N LYS A 85 13.99 3.29 -5.56
CA LYS A 85 14.27 4.67 -5.17
C LYS A 85 13.15 5.58 -5.67
N VAL A 86 12.80 6.58 -4.88
CA VAL A 86 11.79 7.57 -5.29
C VAL A 86 12.18 8.23 -6.61
N SER A 87 13.49 8.46 -6.84
CA SER A 87 13.98 8.98 -8.12
C SER A 87 13.55 8.17 -9.33
N ASP A 88 13.40 6.84 -9.20
CA ASP A 88 13.00 5.98 -10.30
C ASP A 88 11.55 6.20 -10.73
N TYR A 89 10.69 6.67 -9.81
CA TYR A 89 9.30 7.02 -10.11
C TYR A 89 9.15 8.40 -10.75
N LEU A 90 10.14 9.28 -10.62
CA LEU A 90 10.08 10.65 -11.11
C LEU A 90 10.42 10.80 -12.59
N ILE A 91 10.96 9.77 -13.22
CA ILE A 91 11.42 9.79 -14.62
C ILE A 91 10.27 10.00 -15.60
N LEU A 92 9.03 9.67 -15.22
CA LEU A 92 7.87 9.61 -16.10
C LEU A 92 7.03 10.90 -16.16
N GLY A 93 7.40 11.97 -15.45
CA GLY A 93 6.54 13.15 -15.33
C GLY A 93 7.27 14.48 -15.40
N THR A 94 7.94 14.76 -16.52
CA THR A 94 8.84 15.92 -16.66
C THR A 94 8.18 17.27 -16.45
N ASP A 95 6.95 17.48 -16.92
CA ASP A 95 6.27 18.79 -16.84
C ASP A 95 5.84 19.18 -15.44
N LYS A 96 5.57 18.20 -14.59
CA LYS A 96 5.11 18.39 -13.20
C LYS A 96 6.22 18.22 -12.17
N LEU A 97 7.44 17.96 -12.61
CA LEU A 97 8.57 17.66 -11.73
C LEU A 97 8.84 18.75 -10.66
N PRO A 98 8.86 20.06 -11.00
CA PRO A 98 9.09 21.07 -9.98
C PRO A 98 8.02 21.09 -8.87
N MET A 99 6.75 20.87 -9.24
CA MET A 99 5.65 20.80 -8.28
C MET A 99 5.76 19.56 -7.38
N ILE A 100 6.12 18.41 -7.97
CA ILE A 100 6.33 17.16 -7.24
C ILE A 100 7.51 17.29 -6.27
N GLU A 101 8.62 17.86 -6.70
CA GLU A 101 9.79 18.08 -5.85
C GLU A 101 9.50 19.01 -4.68
N LYS A 102 8.70 20.04 -4.88
CA LYS A 102 8.25 20.94 -3.80
C LYS A 102 7.39 20.22 -2.79
N ALA A 103 6.45 19.37 -3.25
CA ALA A 103 5.60 18.57 -2.38
C ALA A 103 6.42 17.53 -1.59
N MET A 104 7.39 16.90 -2.22
CA MET A 104 8.31 15.97 -1.58
C MET A 104 9.11 16.64 -0.45
N LYS A 105 9.69 17.80 -0.74
CA LYS A 105 10.46 18.57 0.25
C LYS A 105 9.60 18.94 1.46
N LYS A 106 8.35 19.34 1.23
CA LYS A 106 7.40 19.67 2.30
C LYS A 106 7.11 18.48 3.20
N ARG A 107 7.08 17.25 2.66
CA ARG A 107 6.81 16.02 3.39
C ARG A 107 8.07 15.32 3.93
N GLY A 108 9.26 15.83 3.63
CA GLY A 108 10.50 15.19 4.01
C GLY A 108 10.85 13.95 3.19
N ILE A 109 10.35 13.87 1.94
CA ILE A 109 10.65 12.78 1.02
C ILE A 109 11.90 13.11 0.23
N THR A 110 12.86 12.19 0.21
CA THR A 110 14.11 12.33 -0.56
C THR A 110 14.07 11.44 -1.81
N LYS A 111 14.85 11.81 -2.84
CA LYS A 111 14.96 11.04 -4.08
C LYS A 111 15.67 9.70 -3.86
N GLU A 112 16.55 9.64 -2.88
CA GLU A 112 17.38 8.46 -2.59
C GLU A 112 16.68 7.43 -1.71
N GLN A 113 15.59 7.80 -1.03
CA GLN A 113 14.87 6.84 -0.19
C GLN A 113 14.15 5.80 -1.05
N TYR A 114 14.03 4.59 -0.50
CA TYR A 114 13.29 3.50 -1.12
C TYR A 114 11.83 3.57 -0.73
N ALA A 115 10.97 3.17 -1.66
CA ALA A 115 9.53 3.10 -1.45
C ALA A 115 8.90 1.98 -2.28
N VAL A 116 7.69 1.61 -1.93
CA VAL A 116 6.87 0.65 -2.66
C VAL A 116 5.64 1.38 -3.17
N ALA A 117 5.45 1.42 -4.49
CA ALA A 117 4.28 2.03 -5.07
C ALA A 117 3.11 1.03 -5.19
N PRO A 118 1.85 1.50 -5.15
CA PRO A 118 0.69 0.63 -5.35
C PRO A 118 0.74 -0.15 -6.67
N VAL A 119 1.23 0.44 -7.75
CA VAL A 119 1.35 -0.22 -9.05
C VAL A 119 2.29 -1.42 -8.99
N ASP A 120 3.37 -1.34 -8.24
CA ASP A 120 4.33 -2.45 -8.10
C ASP A 120 3.71 -3.63 -7.33
N ILE A 121 2.89 -3.34 -6.33
CA ILE A 121 2.09 -4.36 -5.64
C ILE A 121 1.08 -4.99 -6.61
N PHE A 122 0.37 -4.15 -7.35
CA PHE A 122 -0.68 -4.58 -8.29
C PHE A 122 -0.13 -5.50 -9.38
N GLU A 123 1.07 -5.25 -9.87
CA GLU A 123 1.74 -6.04 -10.91
C GLU A 123 2.50 -7.27 -10.39
N SER A 124 2.47 -7.53 -9.09
CA SER A 124 3.17 -8.67 -8.50
C SER A 124 2.68 -10.01 -9.05
N ASP A 125 3.61 -10.90 -9.38
CA ASP A 125 3.32 -12.27 -9.85
C ASP A 125 2.68 -13.16 -8.77
N TYR A 126 2.74 -12.75 -7.50
CA TYR A 126 2.11 -13.46 -6.38
C TYR A 126 0.63 -13.15 -6.23
N LEU A 127 0.09 -12.21 -7.00
CA LEU A 127 -1.30 -11.76 -6.91
C LEU A 127 -2.03 -12.02 -8.25
N GLU A 128 -3.28 -12.46 -8.15
CA GLU A 128 -4.15 -12.70 -9.30
C GLU A 128 -5.42 -11.85 -9.23
N ASP A 129 -5.98 -11.51 -10.38
CA ASP A 129 -7.22 -10.75 -10.47
C ASP A 129 -8.42 -11.62 -10.10
N VAL A 130 -9.31 -11.07 -9.28
CA VAL A 130 -10.52 -11.80 -8.81
C VAL A 130 -11.79 -10.98 -8.93
N ASN A 131 -11.77 -9.89 -9.69
CA ASN A 131 -12.93 -9.02 -9.81
C ASN A 131 -14.16 -9.70 -10.42
N GLU A 132 -13.96 -10.69 -11.27
CA GLU A 132 -15.04 -11.44 -11.92
C GLU A 132 -15.73 -12.42 -10.96
N ASP A 133 -15.12 -12.72 -9.84
CA ASP A 133 -15.62 -13.68 -8.85
C ASP A 133 -16.55 -13.03 -7.80
N TYR A 134 -16.74 -11.71 -7.86
CA TYR A 134 -17.49 -10.94 -6.86
C TYR A 134 -18.50 -9.98 -7.45
#